data_441d5250595667a5bcf7fd2cbbcd19b9
#
_entry.id   441d5250595667a5bcf7fd2cbbcd19b9
#
_cell.length_a   1.000
_cell.length_b   1.000
_cell.length_c   1.000
_cell.angle_alpha   90.00
_cell.angle_beta   90.00
_cell.angle_gamma   90.00
#
_symmetry.space_group_name_H-M   'P 1'
#
loop_
_entity.id
_entity.type
_entity.pdbx_description
1 polymer ?
#
loop_
_entity_poly.entity_id
_entity_poly.type
_entity_poly.pdbx_seq_one_letter_code
_entity_poly.pdbx_strand_id
1 'polypeptide(L)'
;MNKRFLRTTALSVFMLFASNATNAQSQDAEKIGFYLTQEMSFLNMTSTQGELVFQINQIAAGDVETLDRESHAQNNTQAENLAAFASILQQRNLALQEILSPIQFELFLENKIARTAIFRTVVMAKMLDLSQDQLAPVLDINQTVVGNVRTELDTYFSTDRNRGRKKAQRKLRKALKKTDQAFDEVLSPLQKTIYHEKADILRNVISGEYGIKDSF
;
A
#
# COMPACT_ATOMS: atom_id res chain seq x y z
N MET A 1 -7.73 -26.60 16.81
CA MET A 1 -7.96 -25.97 15.50
C MET A 1 -7.22 -26.77 14.43
N ASN A 2 -7.93 -27.23 13.39
CA ASN A 2 -7.51 -28.36 12.54
C ASN A 2 -6.45 -27.91 11.51
N LYS A 3 -5.20 -28.32 11.66
CA LYS A 3 -4.07 -28.04 10.74
C LYS A 3 -4.32 -28.45 9.26
N ARG A 4 -5.31 -29.29 9.02
CA ARG A 4 -5.73 -29.71 7.66
C ARG A 4 -6.55 -28.64 6.94
N PHE A 5 -7.31 -27.80 7.65
CA PHE A 5 -8.12 -26.74 7.06
C PHE A 5 -7.26 -25.60 6.51
N LEU A 6 -6.20 -25.23 7.24
CA LEU A 6 -5.23 -24.19 6.81
C LEU A 6 -4.46 -24.57 5.54
N ARG A 7 -4.12 -25.86 5.36
CA ARG A 7 -3.40 -26.31 4.15
C ARG A 7 -4.27 -26.28 2.89
N THR A 8 -5.58 -26.49 3.03
CA THR A 8 -6.51 -26.51 1.87
C THR A 8 -6.82 -25.09 1.39
N THR A 9 -6.92 -24.11 2.28
CA THR A 9 -7.16 -22.70 1.94
C THR A 9 -5.94 -22.06 1.27
N ALA A 10 -4.73 -22.31 1.77
CA ALA A 10 -3.50 -21.80 1.13
C ALA A 10 -3.33 -22.36 -0.29
N LEU A 11 -3.67 -23.63 -0.50
CA LEU A 11 -3.61 -24.26 -1.84
C LEU A 11 -4.67 -23.69 -2.78
N SER A 12 -5.84 -23.32 -2.28
CA SER A 12 -6.94 -22.74 -3.10
C SER A 12 -6.64 -21.31 -3.55
N VAL A 13 -6.04 -20.48 -2.70
CA VAL A 13 -5.56 -19.15 -3.06
C VAL A 13 -4.44 -19.25 -4.10
N PHE A 14 -3.53 -20.23 -3.93
CA PHE A 14 -2.46 -20.48 -4.88
C PHE A 14 -2.97 -20.92 -6.25
N MET A 15 -4.01 -21.76 -6.33
CA MET A 15 -4.62 -22.17 -7.60
C MET A 15 -5.35 -21.02 -8.32
N LEU A 16 -5.94 -20.06 -7.60
CA LEU A 16 -6.55 -18.88 -8.19
C LEU A 16 -5.52 -17.96 -8.86
N PHE A 17 -4.31 -17.86 -8.29
CA PHE A 17 -3.21 -17.12 -8.92
C PHE A 17 -2.57 -17.90 -10.06
N ALA A 18 -2.42 -19.22 -9.93
CA ALA A 18 -1.79 -20.06 -10.96
C ALA A 18 -2.62 -20.17 -12.26
N SER A 19 -3.95 -20.05 -12.18
CA SER A 19 -4.81 -20.11 -13.38
C SER A 19 -4.70 -18.89 -14.31
N ASN A 20 -4.18 -17.77 -13.81
CA ASN A 20 -3.90 -16.57 -14.64
C ASN A 20 -2.44 -16.51 -15.14
N ALA A 21 -1.58 -17.42 -14.70
CA ALA A 21 -0.13 -17.40 -14.96
C ALA A 21 0.29 -17.99 -16.32
N THR A 22 -0.64 -18.27 -17.23
CA THR A 22 -0.32 -18.85 -18.57
C THR A 22 0.15 -17.84 -19.60
N ASN A 23 0.20 -16.56 -19.28
CA ASN A 23 0.86 -15.56 -20.11
C ASN A 23 2.34 -15.47 -19.71
N ALA A 24 3.24 -15.61 -20.67
CA ALA A 24 4.68 -15.55 -20.49
C ALA A 24 5.06 -14.38 -19.54
N GLN A 25 5.42 -14.72 -18.30
CA GLN A 25 5.93 -13.76 -17.35
C GLN A 25 7.15 -13.08 -17.97
N SER A 26 7.16 -11.76 -18.00
CA SER A 26 8.28 -11.05 -18.58
C SER A 26 9.52 -11.22 -17.71
N GLN A 27 10.68 -11.13 -18.34
CA GLN A 27 11.97 -11.15 -17.63
C GLN A 27 12.07 -10.00 -16.60
N ASP A 28 11.31 -8.92 -16.80
CA ASP A 28 11.28 -7.77 -15.90
C ASP A 28 10.40 -8.04 -14.68
N ALA A 29 9.26 -8.73 -14.82
CA ALA A 29 8.44 -9.16 -13.68
C ALA A 29 9.22 -10.10 -12.75
N GLU A 30 10.05 -10.99 -13.30
CA GLU A 30 10.92 -11.86 -12.49
C GLU A 30 11.94 -11.05 -11.68
N LYS A 31 12.65 -10.10 -12.33
CA LYS A 31 13.62 -9.22 -11.66
C LYS A 31 12.96 -8.36 -10.57
N ILE A 32 11.79 -7.78 -10.87
CA ILE A 32 11.04 -6.97 -9.92
C ILE A 32 10.55 -7.85 -8.75
N GLY A 33 10.02 -9.03 -9.02
CA GLY A 33 9.60 -9.99 -8.00
C GLY A 33 10.75 -10.38 -7.06
N PHE A 34 11.93 -10.65 -7.63
CA PHE A 34 13.14 -10.93 -6.87
C PHE A 34 13.54 -9.75 -5.98
N TYR A 35 13.59 -8.54 -6.53
CA TYR A 35 13.93 -7.34 -5.80
C TYR A 35 12.96 -7.08 -4.63
N LEU A 36 11.64 -7.16 -4.88
CA LEU A 36 10.62 -6.99 -3.85
C LEU A 36 10.74 -8.04 -2.73
N THR A 37 11.17 -9.25 -3.05
CA THR A 37 11.38 -10.32 -2.07
C THR A 37 12.64 -10.07 -1.24
N GLN A 38 13.71 -9.60 -1.86
CA GLN A 38 14.93 -9.18 -1.15
C GLN A 38 14.65 -8.05 -0.14
N GLU A 39 13.82 -7.10 -0.50
CA GLU A 39 13.37 -6.01 0.37
C GLU A 39 12.61 -6.50 1.62
N MET A 40 12.12 -7.75 1.60
CA MET A 40 11.42 -8.39 2.72
C MET A 40 12.33 -9.31 3.56
N SER A 41 13.64 -9.31 3.32
CA SER A 41 14.62 -10.17 4.03
C SER A 41 14.62 -9.97 5.55
N PHE A 42 14.24 -8.78 6.04
CA PHE A 42 14.09 -8.48 7.48
C PHE A 42 13.03 -9.33 8.19
N LEU A 43 12.14 -10.01 7.46
CA LEU A 43 11.11 -10.89 8.01
C LEU A 43 11.66 -12.27 8.46
N ASN A 44 12.93 -12.57 8.21
CA ASN A 44 13.54 -13.85 8.54
C ASN A 44 12.69 -15.05 8.09
N MET A 45 12.28 -15.03 6.82
CA MET A 45 11.45 -16.05 6.21
C MET A 45 12.19 -17.39 6.09
N THR A 46 11.48 -18.50 6.23
CA THR A 46 12.00 -19.82 5.83
C THR A 46 12.20 -19.86 4.31
N SER A 47 13.02 -20.79 3.80
CA SER A 47 13.24 -20.95 2.36
C SER A 47 11.91 -21.14 1.60
N THR A 48 11.01 -21.97 2.13
CA THR A 48 9.68 -22.21 1.53
C THR A 48 8.83 -20.94 1.52
N GLN A 49 8.85 -20.15 2.60
CA GLN A 49 8.15 -18.85 2.62
C GLN A 49 8.76 -17.89 1.61
N GLY A 50 10.10 -17.83 1.51
CA GLY A 50 10.80 -16.98 0.56
C GLY A 50 10.44 -17.29 -0.90
N GLU A 51 10.36 -18.58 -1.27
CA GLU A 51 9.93 -19.02 -2.59
C GLU A 51 8.48 -18.61 -2.90
N LEU A 52 7.56 -18.80 -1.95
CA LEU A 52 6.16 -18.41 -2.13
C LEU A 52 5.99 -16.89 -2.19
N VAL A 53 6.70 -16.15 -1.36
CA VAL A 53 6.72 -14.69 -1.38
C VAL A 53 7.28 -14.17 -2.70
N PHE A 54 8.34 -14.81 -3.23
CA PHE A 54 8.87 -14.47 -4.55
C PHE A 54 7.81 -14.65 -5.65
N GLN A 55 7.11 -15.78 -5.68
CA GLN A 55 6.05 -16.03 -6.65
C GLN A 55 4.92 -15.02 -6.56
N ILE A 56 4.48 -14.66 -5.35
CA ILE A 56 3.46 -13.62 -5.12
C ILE A 56 3.93 -12.27 -5.66
N ASN A 57 5.17 -11.89 -5.39
CA ASN A 57 5.75 -10.63 -5.85
C ASN A 57 5.92 -10.61 -7.37
N GLN A 58 6.32 -11.73 -7.98
CA GLN A 58 6.49 -11.88 -9.43
C GLN A 58 5.13 -11.76 -10.15
N ILE A 59 4.08 -12.41 -9.63
CA ILE A 59 2.72 -12.28 -10.17
C ILE A 59 2.26 -10.82 -10.12
N ALA A 60 2.38 -10.19 -8.96
CA ALA A 60 1.98 -8.79 -8.80
C ALA A 60 2.75 -7.84 -9.75
N ALA A 61 4.04 -8.09 -9.97
CA ALA A 61 4.84 -7.34 -10.93
C ALA A 61 4.35 -7.54 -12.38
N GLY A 62 4.03 -8.77 -12.77
CA GLY A 62 3.46 -9.08 -14.09
C GLY A 62 2.09 -8.45 -14.32
N ASP A 63 1.24 -8.41 -13.27
CA ASP A 63 -0.05 -7.74 -13.34
C ASP A 63 0.10 -6.22 -13.52
N VAL A 64 1.09 -5.60 -12.86
CA VAL A 64 1.41 -4.17 -13.05
C VAL A 64 1.91 -3.89 -14.47
N GLU A 65 2.78 -4.73 -15.02
CA GLU A 65 3.24 -4.59 -16.41
C GLU A 65 2.09 -4.73 -17.41
N THR A 66 1.17 -5.66 -17.15
CA THR A 66 -0.03 -5.86 -17.96
C THR A 66 -0.94 -4.64 -17.90
N LEU A 67 -1.17 -4.10 -16.69
CA LEU A 67 -1.94 -2.88 -16.48
C LEU A 67 -1.33 -1.69 -17.23
N ASP A 68 -0.01 -1.50 -17.16
CA ASP A 68 0.68 -0.41 -17.87
C ASP A 68 0.47 -0.52 -19.39
N ARG A 69 0.67 -1.70 -19.94
CA ARG A 69 0.47 -1.97 -21.38
C ARG A 69 -0.99 -1.75 -21.82
N GLU A 70 -1.95 -2.23 -21.05
CA GLU A 70 -3.38 -2.06 -21.33
C GLU A 70 -3.83 -0.62 -21.19
N SER A 71 -3.30 0.12 -20.23
CA SER A 71 -3.63 1.51 -20.01
C SER A 71 -3.23 2.40 -21.19
N HIS A 72 -2.08 2.11 -21.78
CA HIS A 72 -1.63 2.78 -23.02
C HIS A 72 -2.48 2.43 -24.22
N ALA A 73 -2.93 1.17 -24.32
CA ALA A 73 -3.73 0.69 -25.46
C ALA A 73 -5.19 1.18 -25.41
N GLN A 74 -5.76 1.31 -24.21
CA GLN A 74 -7.19 1.61 -23.99
C GLN A 74 -7.47 3.08 -23.65
N ASN A 75 -6.44 3.94 -23.56
CA ASN A 75 -6.54 5.32 -23.10
C ASN A 75 -7.28 5.45 -21.75
N ASN A 76 -7.01 4.53 -20.82
CA ASN A 76 -7.60 4.56 -19.49
C ASN A 76 -7.29 5.88 -18.77
N THR A 77 -8.24 6.36 -18.00
CA THR A 77 -8.01 7.53 -17.14
C THR A 77 -7.01 7.21 -16.03
N GLN A 78 -6.33 8.23 -15.53
CA GLN A 78 -5.42 8.09 -14.39
C GLN A 78 -6.12 7.45 -13.16
N ALA A 79 -7.40 7.77 -12.94
CA ALA A 79 -8.18 7.21 -11.84
C ALA A 79 -8.43 5.71 -11.99
N GLU A 80 -8.75 5.24 -13.21
CA GLU A 80 -8.93 3.81 -13.50
C GLU A 80 -7.63 3.02 -13.32
N ASN A 81 -6.52 3.55 -13.82
CA ASN A 81 -5.20 2.93 -13.64
C ASN A 81 -4.80 2.85 -12.16
N LEU A 82 -5.06 3.91 -11.39
CA LEU A 82 -4.77 3.92 -9.95
C LEU A 82 -5.64 2.90 -9.19
N ALA A 83 -6.92 2.78 -9.53
CA ALA A 83 -7.82 1.80 -8.94
C ALA A 83 -7.40 0.36 -9.25
N ALA A 84 -6.99 0.08 -10.49
CA ALA A 84 -6.49 -1.22 -10.90
C ALA A 84 -5.18 -1.57 -10.19
N PHE A 85 -4.21 -0.65 -10.13
CA PHE A 85 -2.97 -0.80 -9.38
C PHE A 85 -3.21 -1.08 -7.89
N ALA A 86 -4.12 -0.33 -7.27
CA ALA A 86 -4.52 -0.55 -5.88
C ALA A 86 -5.10 -1.95 -5.65
N SER A 87 -5.88 -2.47 -6.62
CA SER A 87 -6.42 -3.83 -6.57
C SER A 87 -5.32 -4.90 -6.62
N ILE A 88 -4.30 -4.72 -7.47
CA ILE A 88 -3.13 -5.61 -7.55
C ILE A 88 -2.40 -5.65 -6.21
N LEU A 89 -2.10 -4.49 -5.63
CA LEU A 89 -1.44 -4.41 -4.32
C LEU A 89 -2.26 -5.05 -3.19
N GLN A 90 -3.57 -4.87 -3.21
CA GLN A 90 -4.47 -5.50 -2.23
C GLN A 90 -4.42 -7.02 -2.34
N GLN A 91 -4.52 -7.58 -3.54
CA GLN A 91 -4.45 -9.03 -3.78
C GLN A 91 -3.09 -9.59 -3.33
N ARG A 92 -1.99 -8.92 -3.68
CA ARG A 92 -0.65 -9.27 -3.20
C ARG A 92 -0.58 -9.31 -1.67
N ASN A 93 -1.10 -8.31 -0.99
CA ASN A 93 -1.05 -8.25 0.47
C ASN A 93 -1.90 -9.35 1.12
N LEU A 94 -3.06 -9.67 0.57
CA LEU A 94 -3.87 -10.81 1.03
C LEU A 94 -3.13 -12.13 0.86
N ALA A 95 -2.47 -12.34 -0.28
CA ALA A 95 -1.68 -13.55 -0.50
C ALA A 95 -0.48 -13.64 0.46
N LEU A 96 0.21 -12.53 0.74
CA LEU A 96 1.30 -12.48 1.73
C LEU A 96 0.80 -12.79 3.14
N GLN A 97 -0.40 -12.35 3.52
CA GLN A 97 -1.02 -12.65 4.82
C GLN A 97 -1.24 -14.15 5.05
N GLU A 98 -1.53 -14.91 4.00
CA GLU A 98 -1.70 -16.37 4.08
C GLU A 98 -0.37 -17.14 4.26
N ILE A 99 0.74 -16.57 3.80
CA ILE A 99 2.06 -17.22 3.80
C ILE A 99 2.90 -16.82 5.01
N LEU A 100 2.82 -15.56 5.42
CA LEU A 100 3.57 -15.04 6.55
C LEU A 100 2.93 -15.44 7.87
N SER A 101 3.73 -15.67 8.90
CA SER A 101 3.20 -15.79 10.25
C SER A 101 2.56 -14.47 10.70
N PRO A 102 1.67 -14.46 11.70
CA PRO A 102 1.07 -13.20 12.18
C PRO A 102 2.11 -12.15 12.57
N ILE A 103 3.22 -12.54 13.19
CA ILE A 103 4.30 -11.65 13.60
C ILE A 103 5.03 -11.08 12.36
N GLN A 104 5.35 -11.93 11.39
CA GLN A 104 6.00 -11.48 10.15
C GLN A 104 5.09 -10.54 9.35
N PHE A 105 3.80 -10.83 9.28
CA PHE A 105 2.85 -9.98 8.57
C PHE A 105 2.70 -8.61 9.25
N GLU A 106 2.69 -8.57 10.59
CA GLU A 106 2.66 -7.31 11.33
C GLU A 106 3.93 -6.47 11.07
N LEU A 107 5.12 -7.08 11.14
CA LEU A 107 6.38 -6.42 10.79
C LEU A 107 6.38 -5.90 9.33
N PHE A 108 5.85 -6.69 8.39
CA PHE A 108 5.67 -6.26 7.00
C PHE A 108 4.80 -5.00 6.90
N LEU A 109 3.69 -4.96 7.62
CA LEU A 109 2.79 -3.80 7.61
C LEU A 109 3.42 -2.57 8.30
N GLU A 110 4.16 -2.74 9.38
CA GLU A 110 4.91 -1.66 10.03
C GLU A 110 5.98 -1.06 9.11
N ASN A 111 6.74 -1.92 8.43
CA ASN A 111 7.71 -1.47 7.43
C ASN A 111 7.03 -0.72 6.29
N LYS A 112 5.86 -1.18 5.83
CA LYS A 112 5.06 -0.50 4.82
C LYS A 112 4.64 0.90 5.25
N ILE A 113 4.22 1.09 6.51
CA ILE A 113 3.89 2.42 7.06
C ILE A 113 5.11 3.34 6.96
N ALA A 114 6.26 2.88 7.43
CA ALA A 114 7.49 3.65 7.41
C ALA A 114 7.89 4.04 5.97
N ARG A 115 7.87 3.11 5.04
CA ARG A 115 8.20 3.36 3.61
C ARG A 115 7.23 4.34 2.95
N THR A 116 5.93 4.19 3.19
CA THR A 116 4.92 5.13 2.67
C THR A 116 5.13 6.54 3.24
N ALA A 117 5.43 6.65 4.53
CA ALA A 117 5.71 7.93 5.17
C ALA A 117 6.98 8.59 4.61
N ILE A 118 8.06 7.83 4.41
CA ILE A 118 9.29 8.32 3.78
C ILE A 118 8.99 8.79 2.36
N PHE A 119 8.29 8.01 1.56
CA PHE A 119 7.95 8.38 0.18
C PHE A 119 7.13 9.67 0.13
N ARG A 120 6.10 9.81 0.98
CA ARG A 120 5.34 11.06 1.10
C ARG A 120 6.23 12.24 1.47
N THR A 121 7.15 12.04 2.40
CA THR A 121 8.09 13.10 2.82
C THR A 121 8.99 13.53 1.67
N VAL A 122 9.50 12.58 0.88
CA VAL A 122 10.31 12.90 -0.32
C VAL A 122 9.51 13.66 -1.37
N VAL A 123 8.27 13.26 -1.61
CA VAL A 123 7.35 13.98 -2.52
C VAL A 123 7.11 15.40 -2.01
N MET A 124 6.79 15.55 -0.70
CA MET A 124 6.57 16.86 -0.09
C MET A 124 7.84 17.72 -0.10
N ALA A 125 9.01 17.14 0.15
CA ALA A 125 10.28 17.87 0.13
C ALA A 125 10.52 18.55 -1.22
N LYS A 126 10.28 17.81 -2.32
CA LYS A 126 10.41 18.36 -3.68
C LYS A 126 9.30 19.35 -4.03
N MET A 127 8.07 19.04 -3.65
CA MET A 127 6.89 19.82 -4.02
C MET A 127 6.82 21.17 -3.30
N LEU A 128 7.28 21.19 -2.03
CA LEU A 128 7.17 22.34 -1.13
C LEU A 128 8.50 23.05 -0.90
N ASP A 129 9.60 22.55 -1.47
CA ASP A 129 10.95 23.04 -1.22
C ASP A 129 11.25 23.10 0.31
N LEU A 130 11.09 21.94 0.97
CA LEU A 130 11.28 21.83 2.43
C LEU A 130 12.75 22.07 2.80
N SER A 131 12.97 22.87 3.84
CA SER A 131 14.28 23.02 4.45
C SER A 131 14.69 21.72 5.19
N GLN A 132 15.98 21.56 5.44
CA GLN A 132 16.50 20.41 6.17
C GLN A 132 15.86 20.25 7.56
N ASP A 133 15.60 21.34 8.26
CA ASP A 133 14.98 21.33 9.59
C ASP A 133 13.51 20.92 9.56
N GLN A 134 12.85 21.03 8.40
CA GLN A 134 11.46 20.61 8.21
C GLN A 134 11.31 19.11 7.89
N LEU A 135 12.37 18.44 7.42
CA LEU A 135 12.28 17.04 6.97
C LEU A 135 11.87 16.09 8.10
N ALA A 136 12.49 16.20 9.27
CA ALA A 136 12.20 15.31 10.40
C ALA A 136 10.77 15.51 10.95
N PRO A 137 10.30 16.74 11.25
CA PRO A 137 8.91 16.97 11.64
C PRO A 137 7.89 16.51 10.59
N VAL A 138 8.15 16.74 9.30
CA VAL A 138 7.26 16.30 8.22
C VAL A 138 7.21 14.78 8.13
N LEU A 139 8.34 14.08 8.33
CA LEU A 139 8.37 12.62 8.36
C LEU A 139 7.55 12.07 9.53
N ASP A 140 7.67 12.63 10.73
CA ASP A 140 6.91 12.22 11.92
C ASP A 140 5.39 12.39 11.71
N ILE A 141 4.97 13.52 11.15
CA ILE A 141 3.57 13.75 10.78
C ILE A 141 3.11 12.71 9.73
N ASN A 142 3.92 12.41 8.72
CA ASN A 142 3.60 11.42 7.71
C ASN A 142 3.51 9.99 8.30
N GLN A 143 4.38 9.60 9.21
CA GLN A 143 4.28 8.31 9.91
C GLN A 143 2.98 8.21 10.72
N THR A 144 2.63 9.27 11.42
CA THR A 144 1.39 9.35 12.21
C THR A 144 0.15 9.24 11.32
N VAL A 145 0.09 9.96 10.21
CA VAL A 145 -1.09 9.89 9.33
C VAL A 145 -1.21 8.54 8.65
N VAL A 146 -0.12 7.98 8.15
CA VAL A 146 -0.14 6.67 7.48
C VAL A 146 -0.57 5.57 8.45
N GLY A 147 -0.06 5.58 9.69
CA GLY A 147 -0.47 4.65 10.75
C GLY A 147 -1.96 4.79 11.12
N ASN A 148 -2.45 6.01 11.27
CA ASN A 148 -3.87 6.26 11.55
C ASN A 148 -4.78 5.81 10.41
N VAL A 149 -4.40 6.09 9.16
CA VAL A 149 -5.14 5.64 7.97
C VAL A 149 -5.23 4.13 7.96
N ARG A 150 -4.12 3.41 8.17
CA ARG A 150 -4.11 1.95 8.27
C ARG A 150 -5.11 1.46 9.32
N THR A 151 -5.01 1.93 10.55
CA THR A 151 -5.85 1.49 11.68
C THR A 151 -7.34 1.65 11.36
N GLU A 152 -7.73 2.77 10.78
CA GLU A 152 -9.14 3.00 10.46
C GLU A 152 -9.61 2.22 9.23
N LEU A 153 -8.73 1.92 8.28
CA LEU A 153 -9.02 1.03 7.16
C LEU A 153 -9.18 -0.42 7.61
N ASP A 154 -8.31 -0.92 8.48
CA ASP A 154 -8.44 -2.25 9.08
C ASP A 154 -9.80 -2.38 9.80
N THR A 155 -10.19 -1.32 10.54
CA THR A 155 -11.51 -1.25 11.19
C THR A 155 -12.65 -1.24 10.18
N TYR A 156 -12.52 -0.52 9.06
CA TYR A 156 -13.53 -0.41 8.02
C TYR A 156 -13.76 -1.74 7.31
N PHE A 157 -12.69 -2.44 6.95
CA PHE A 157 -12.76 -3.71 6.21
C PHE A 157 -13.10 -4.91 7.10
N SER A 158 -12.73 -4.89 8.40
CA SER A 158 -13.03 -5.97 9.34
C SER A 158 -14.47 -5.93 9.87
N THR A 159 -15.22 -4.86 9.61
CA THR A 159 -16.59 -4.74 10.12
C THR A 159 -17.63 -4.92 9.04
N ASP A 160 -18.56 -5.87 9.24
CA ASP A 160 -19.70 -6.10 8.35
C ASP A 160 -20.86 -5.12 8.57
N ARG A 161 -20.82 -4.36 9.66
CA ARG A 161 -21.91 -3.46 10.05
C ARG A 161 -21.71 -2.07 9.42
N ASN A 162 -22.70 -1.58 8.65
CA ASN A 162 -22.69 -0.23 8.08
C ASN A 162 -22.40 0.88 9.11
N ARG A 163 -22.85 0.72 10.36
CA ARG A 163 -22.55 1.68 11.43
C ARG A 163 -21.05 1.71 11.80
N GLY A 164 -20.40 0.53 11.78
CA GLY A 164 -18.95 0.43 12.01
C GLY A 164 -18.16 1.12 10.92
N ARG A 165 -18.49 0.84 9.65
CA ARG A 165 -17.87 1.48 8.49
C ARG A 165 -18.00 3.01 8.51
N LYS A 166 -19.21 3.53 8.79
CA LYS A 166 -19.43 4.98 8.93
C LYS A 166 -18.61 5.59 10.09
N LYS A 167 -18.41 4.83 11.19
CA LYS A 167 -17.58 5.30 12.31
C LYS A 167 -16.10 5.36 11.91
N ALA A 168 -15.57 4.35 11.23
CA ALA A 168 -14.20 4.33 10.72
C ALA A 168 -13.96 5.48 9.73
N GLN A 169 -14.86 5.71 8.77
CA GLN A 169 -14.77 6.85 7.85
C GLN A 169 -14.71 8.21 8.57
N ARG A 170 -15.56 8.41 9.60
CA ARG A 170 -15.52 9.66 10.38
C ARG A 170 -14.18 9.85 11.10
N LYS A 171 -13.63 8.78 11.67
CA LYS A 171 -12.33 8.81 12.35
C LYS A 171 -11.20 9.08 11.35
N LEU A 172 -11.24 8.46 10.17
CA LEU A 172 -10.30 8.72 9.10
C LEU A 172 -10.30 10.19 8.68
N ARG A 173 -11.49 10.78 8.42
CA ARG A 173 -11.60 12.22 8.12
C ARG A 173 -11.06 13.10 9.23
N LYS A 174 -11.31 12.74 10.50
CA LYS A 174 -10.77 13.46 11.65
C LYS A 174 -9.24 13.37 11.74
N ALA A 175 -8.67 12.19 11.45
CA ALA A 175 -7.23 11.98 11.41
C ALA A 175 -6.58 12.83 10.31
N LEU A 176 -7.13 12.83 9.09
CA LEU A 176 -6.66 13.66 7.98
C LEU A 176 -6.71 15.16 8.31
N LYS A 177 -7.83 15.64 8.91
CA LYS A 177 -7.92 17.04 9.34
C LYS A 177 -6.88 17.42 10.41
N LYS A 178 -6.60 16.52 11.36
CA LYS A 178 -5.53 16.76 12.34
C LYS A 178 -4.15 16.81 11.71
N THR A 179 -3.95 16.03 10.66
CA THR A 179 -2.70 16.03 9.88
C THR A 179 -2.50 17.38 9.19
N ASP A 180 -3.56 17.92 8.56
CA ASP A 180 -3.50 19.24 7.94
C ASP A 180 -3.12 20.31 8.98
N GLN A 181 -3.71 20.27 10.18
CA GLN A 181 -3.35 21.16 11.28
C GLN A 181 -1.89 21.01 11.73
N ALA A 182 -1.39 19.77 11.82
CA ALA A 182 0.01 19.52 12.17
C ALA A 182 0.98 20.07 11.11
N PHE A 183 0.65 19.95 9.83
CA PHE A 183 1.43 20.58 8.77
C PHE A 183 1.38 22.10 8.83
N ASP A 184 0.26 22.68 9.25
CA ASP A 184 0.15 24.13 9.44
C ASP A 184 1.10 24.69 10.52
N GLU A 185 1.57 23.87 11.44
CA GLU A 185 2.57 24.26 12.45
C GLU A 185 4.01 24.23 11.92
N VAL A 186 4.28 23.40 10.89
CA VAL A 186 5.63 23.15 10.36
C VAL A 186 5.90 23.90 9.06
N LEU A 187 4.88 24.10 8.22
CA LEU A 187 5.02 24.68 6.89
C LEU A 187 4.95 26.21 6.94
N SER A 188 5.75 26.87 6.11
CA SER A 188 5.64 28.32 5.88
C SER A 188 4.32 28.68 5.17
N PRO A 189 3.87 29.95 5.16
CA PRO A 189 2.63 30.35 4.52
C PRO A 189 2.55 29.97 3.02
N LEU A 190 3.64 30.12 2.28
CA LEU A 190 3.70 29.72 0.88
C LEU A 190 3.61 28.21 0.69
N GLN A 191 4.34 27.45 1.52
CA GLN A 191 4.30 25.99 1.50
C GLN A 191 2.90 25.45 1.86
N LYS A 192 2.18 26.07 2.79
CA LYS A 192 0.79 25.73 3.11
C LYS A 192 -0.14 25.89 1.91
N THR A 193 -0.02 26.99 1.20
CA THR A 193 -0.81 27.22 -0.03
C THR A 193 -0.57 26.11 -1.03
N ILE A 194 0.68 25.80 -1.34
CA ILE A 194 1.04 24.72 -2.28
C ILE A 194 0.58 23.35 -1.75
N TYR A 195 0.73 23.08 -0.45
CA TYR A 195 0.26 21.85 0.17
C TYR A 195 -1.25 21.65 -0.03
N HIS A 196 -2.06 22.66 0.24
CA HIS A 196 -3.51 22.57 0.08
C HIS A 196 -3.94 22.41 -1.38
N GLU A 197 -3.27 23.10 -2.31
CA GLU A 197 -3.51 22.95 -3.74
C GLU A 197 -3.16 21.56 -4.27
N LYS A 198 -2.17 20.90 -3.68
CA LYS A 198 -1.66 19.58 -4.12
C LYS A 198 -2.02 18.43 -3.19
N ALA A 199 -2.90 18.66 -2.21
CA ALA A 199 -3.26 17.67 -1.19
C ALA A 199 -3.77 16.33 -1.79
N ASP A 200 -4.45 16.39 -2.93
CA ASP A 200 -4.96 15.20 -3.61
C ASP A 200 -3.85 14.28 -4.10
N ILE A 201 -2.73 14.82 -4.56
CA ILE A 201 -1.54 14.01 -4.94
C ILE A 201 -1.07 13.19 -3.74
N LEU A 202 -0.97 13.82 -2.57
CA LEU A 202 -0.52 13.16 -1.34
C LEU A 202 -1.52 12.16 -0.79
N ARG A 203 -2.82 12.40 -0.96
CA ARG A 203 -3.88 11.43 -0.63
C ARG A 203 -3.80 10.21 -1.55
N ASN A 204 -3.58 10.42 -2.84
CA ASN A 204 -3.45 9.35 -3.82
C ASN A 204 -2.26 8.42 -3.53
N VAL A 205 -1.17 8.92 -2.96
CA VAL A 205 -0.05 8.08 -2.50
C VAL A 205 -0.53 7.07 -1.44
N ILE A 206 -1.30 7.53 -0.44
CA ILE A 206 -1.84 6.63 0.60
C ILE A 206 -2.89 5.69 0.00
N SER A 207 -3.79 6.22 -0.82
CA SER A 207 -4.88 5.44 -1.41
C SER A 207 -4.35 4.32 -2.31
N GLY A 208 -3.34 4.59 -3.13
CA GLY A 208 -2.68 3.59 -3.97
C GLY A 208 -2.03 2.48 -3.14
N GLU A 209 -1.33 2.83 -2.06
CA GLU A 209 -0.67 1.86 -1.18
C GLU A 209 -1.64 0.96 -0.40
N TYR A 210 -2.83 1.43 -0.06
CA TYR A 210 -3.81 0.69 0.74
C TYR A 210 -5.03 0.20 -0.04
N GLY A 211 -5.04 0.33 -1.37
CA GLY A 211 -6.10 -0.20 -2.21
C GLY A 211 -7.46 0.46 -2.04
N ILE A 212 -7.49 1.76 -1.71
CA ILE A 212 -8.74 2.49 -1.50
C ILE A 212 -9.26 2.96 -2.84
N LYS A 213 -10.41 2.41 -3.28
CA LYS A 213 -10.99 2.71 -4.60
C LYS A 213 -11.73 4.04 -4.69
N ASP A 214 -12.17 4.61 -3.58
CA ASP A 214 -12.96 5.85 -3.57
C ASP A 214 -12.29 6.91 -2.68
N SER A 215 -12.14 8.11 -3.22
CA SER A 215 -11.71 9.29 -2.49
C SER A 215 -12.65 9.54 -1.30
N PHE A 216 -12.11 9.59 -0.11
CA PHE A 216 -12.82 9.99 1.09
C PHE A 216 -13.08 11.50 1.11
#